data_3dac38a9577f16c91417269e5f987a08
#
_entry.id   3dac38a9577f16c91417269e5f987a08
#
_cell.length_a   1.000
_cell.length_b   1.000
_cell.length_c   1.000
_cell.angle_alpha   90.00
_cell.angle_beta   90.00
_cell.angle_gamma   90.00
#
_symmetry.space_group_name_H-M   'P 1'
#
loop_
_entity.id
_entity.type
_entity.pdbx_description
1 polymer ?
#
loop_
_entity_poly.entity_id
_entity_poly.type
_entity_poly.pdbx_seq_one_letter_code
_entity_poly.pdbx_strand_id
1 'polypeptide(L)'
;MILDRNWGARLRHGGVGGLRAVTLENELLRVTVLPGKGGDVVEFLHKPTDTDFVWLSPQGLRDPREHLHGAADDVAQFVDHYEGGWQEVFPNGGAPSEYRGARLAQHGEVSGLPWEYEVVADTEREVAIRLHVRTRRLPYRLERTLRLRSGTPALEIEGRAVNDSDLLLHAMWGQHLVYGMPFLRPGARIRLPEGVRVIPHETAINPEGRRVKAGGPWDWPVVPADGGGEVDLSAVPERGTPSDIVYLTGFRAGWYEIVSDLGLRVEWDAEVLPYLWLWQEFGASTGYPWWGRAFTVGLEPFSSVPTDGLAAAVANGTALVLGPGETRVLSMRAEVVK
;
A
#
# COMPACT_ATOMS: atom_id res chain seq x y z
N MET A 1 -22.98 -20.54 16.60
CA MET A 1 -23.21 -21.02 15.22
C MET A 1 -23.27 -19.76 14.35
N ILE A 2 -22.25 -19.53 13.54
CA ILE A 2 -22.24 -18.42 12.58
C ILE A 2 -23.15 -18.89 11.44
N LEU A 3 -24.30 -18.25 11.29
CA LEU A 3 -25.18 -18.52 10.16
C LEU A 3 -24.66 -17.73 8.96
N ASP A 4 -24.30 -18.43 7.89
CA ASP A 4 -23.94 -17.80 6.62
C ASP A 4 -25.13 -17.04 6.06
N ARG A 5 -25.05 -15.70 6.12
CA ARG A 5 -26.05 -14.82 5.54
C ARG A 5 -25.81 -14.58 4.05
N ASN A 6 -26.88 -14.47 3.29
CA ASN A 6 -26.84 -14.10 1.87
C ASN A 6 -27.34 -12.68 1.60
N TRP A 7 -27.54 -11.87 2.65
CA TRP A 7 -28.00 -10.48 2.60
C TRP A 7 -27.26 -9.61 3.60
N GLY A 8 -27.31 -8.30 3.42
CA GLY A 8 -26.63 -7.32 4.25
C GLY A 8 -25.12 -7.47 4.25
N ALA A 9 -24.47 -6.93 5.26
CA ALA A 9 -23.06 -7.16 5.49
C ALA A 9 -22.82 -8.60 5.93
N ARG A 10 -21.76 -9.26 5.39
CA ARG A 10 -21.46 -10.67 5.64
C ARG A 10 -19.98 -11.00 5.47
N LEU A 11 -19.53 -12.02 6.19
CA LEU A 11 -18.20 -12.59 6.07
C LEU A 11 -18.26 -13.92 5.32
N ARG A 12 -17.20 -14.21 4.55
CA ARG A 12 -16.94 -15.51 3.95
C ARG A 12 -15.53 -15.96 4.28
N HIS A 13 -15.39 -17.16 4.75
CA HIS A 13 -14.10 -17.81 4.99
C HIS A 13 -13.79 -18.73 3.82
N GLY A 14 -12.55 -18.65 3.31
CA GLY A 14 -12.16 -19.44 2.15
C GLY A 14 -10.65 -19.42 1.91
N GLY A 15 -10.27 -19.64 0.67
CA GLY A 15 -8.89 -19.61 0.22
C GLY A 15 -8.76 -19.07 -1.20
N VAL A 16 -7.65 -18.38 -1.46
CA VAL A 16 -7.26 -17.89 -2.77
C VAL A 16 -5.79 -18.28 -2.99
N GLY A 17 -5.49 -18.94 -4.12
CA GLY A 17 -4.12 -19.35 -4.45
C GLY A 17 -3.46 -20.25 -3.40
N GLY A 18 -4.24 -21.08 -2.69
CA GLY A 18 -3.73 -21.93 -1.61
C GLY A 18 -3.56 -21.24 -0.26
N LEU A 19 -3.74 -19.92 -0.19
CA LEU A 19 -3.67 -19.14 1.04
C LEU A 19 -5.05 -18.96 1.68
N ARG A 20 -5.08 -18.92 3.01
CA ARG A 20 -6.29 -18.60 3.76
C ARG A 20 -6.76 -17.18 3.45
N ALA A 21 -8.04 -17.04 3.12
CA ALA A 21 -8.67 -15.77 2.79
C ALA A 21 -9.94 -15.54 3.64
N VAL A 22 -10.24 -14.27 3.90
CA VAL A 22 -11.50 -13.79 4.48
C VAL A 22 -12.05 -12.70 3.58
N THR A 23 -13.29 -12.85 3.16
CA THR A 23 -13.99 -11.85 2.36
C THR A 23 -15.02 -11.12 3.22
N LEU A 24 -14.87 -9.79 3.30
CA LEU A 24 -15.88 -8.88 3.85
C LEU A 24 -16.73 -8.40 2.67
N GLU A 25 -18.05 -8.50 2.79
CA GLU A 25 -18.94 -8.16 1.69
C GLU A 25 -20.19 -7.44 2.22
N ASN A 26 -20.64 -6.44 1.47
CA ASN A 26 -21.97 -5.84 1.61
C ASN A 26 -22.65 -5.77 0.24
N GLU A 27 -23.70 -4.97 0.08
CA GLU A 27 -24.45 -4.82 -1.16
C GLU A 27 -23.60 -4.19 -2.28
N LEU A 28 -22.63 -3.34 -1.90
CA LEU A 28 -21.88 -2.46 -2.81
C LEU A 28 -20.43 -2.90 -2.99
N LEU A 29 -19.80 -3.46 -1.95
CA LEU A 29 -18.39 -3.82 -1.95
C LEU A 29 -18.18 -5.31 -1.63
N ARG A 30 -17.09 -5.84 -2.21
CA ARG A 30 -16.45 -7.09 -1.80
C ARG A 30 -14.96 -6.84 -1.62
N VAL A 31 -14.45 -7.13 -0.43
CA VAL A 31 -13.06 -6.95 -0.05
C VAL A 31 -12.50 -8.28 0.43
N THR A 32 -11.52 -8.83 -0.29
CA THR A 32 -10.89 -10.09 0.05
C THR A 32 -9.51 -9.85 0.65
N VAL A 33 -9.29 -10.40 1.83
CA VAL A 33 -8.11 -10.24 2.67
C VAL A 33 -7.40 -11.59 2.81
N LEU A 34 -6.07 -11.60 2.84
CA LEU A 34 -5.22 -12.77 3.01
C LEU A 34 -4.54 -12.81 4.39
N PRO A 35 -5.20 -13.28 5.45
CA PRO A 35 -4.50 -13.45 6.74
C PRO A 35 -3.30 -14.39 6.65
N GLY A 36 -3.32 -15.34 5.73
CA GLY A 36 -2.21 -16.27 5.50
C GLY A 36 -0.92 -15.61 4.98
N LYS A 37 -1.03 -14.38 4.46
CA LYS A 37 0.08 -13.57 3.93
C LYS A 37 -0.23 -12.08 4.10
N GLY A 38 0.51 -11.39 4.94
CA GLY A 38 0.49 -9.92 5.09
C GLY A 38 -0.80 -9.30 5.64
N GLY A 39 -1.90 -10.03 5.71
CA GLY A 39 -3.21 -9.41 5.88
C GLY A 39 -3.59 -8.56 4.66
N ASP A 40 -3.00 -8.85 3.51
CA ASP A 40 -3.08 -8.07 2.28
C ASP A 40 -4.49 -8.09 1.69
N VAL A 41 -4.97 -6.95 1.19
CA VAL A 41 -6.23 -6.84 0.44
C VAL A 41 -5.92 -7.12 -1.03
N VAL A 42 -6.43 -8.23 -1.56
CA VAL A 42 -6.20 -8.65 -2.95
C VAL A 42 -7.41 -8.46 -3.85
N GLU A 43 -8.49 -7.95 -3.32
CA GLU A 43 -9.69 -7.57 -4.05
C GLU A 43 -10.38 -6.42 -3.32
N PHE A 44 -10.66 -5.35 -4.04
CA PHE A 44 -11.51 -4.24 -3.62
C PHE A 44 -12.51 -3.96 -4.73
N LEU A 45 -13.54 -4.80 -4.77
CA LEU A 45 -14.51 -4.82 -5.88
C LEU A 45 -15.75 -3.98 -5.57
N HIS A 46 -16.05 -3.02 -6.45
CA HIS A 46 -17.35 -2.37 -6.49
C HIS A 46 -18.34 -3.23 -7.30
N LYS A 47 -19.24 -3.91 -6.59
CA LYS A 47 -20.15 -4.92 -7.16
C LYS A 47 -21.11 -4.35 -8.23
N PRO A 48 -21.73 -3.15 -8.05
CA PRO A 48 -22.67 -2.62 -9.03
C PRO A 48 -22.07 -2.37 -10.42
N THR A 49 -20.76 -2.13 -10.53
CA THR A 49 -20.06 -1.88 -11.80
C THR A 49 -19.09 -2.99 -12.19
N ASP A 50 -18.97 -4.03 -11.35
CA ASP A 50 -18.00 -5.13 -11.49
C ASP A 50 -16.57 -4.59 -11.71
N THR A 51 -16.18 -3.59 -10.91
CA THR A 51 -14.89 -2.91 -11.03
C THR A 51 -14.03 -3.19 -9.82
N ASP A 52 -12.93 -3.92 -10.00
CA ASP A 52 -11.89 -4.07 -8.99
C ASP A 52 -10.88 -2.93 -9.12
N PHE A 53 -10.59 -2.26 -8.02
CA PHE A 53 -9.67 -1.13 -7.99
C PHE A 53 -8.22 -1.55 -7.89
N VAL A 54 -7.93 -2.66 -7.19
CA VAL A 54 -6.56 -3.05 -6.91
C VAL A 54 -5.90 -3.73 -8.11
N TRP A 55 -4.64 -3.42 -8.28
CA TRP A 55 -3.82 -4.11 -9.26
C TRP A 55 -3.35 -5.45 -8.71
N LEU A 56 -3.44 -6.49 -9.53
CA LEU A 56 -2.79 -7.77 -9.26
C LEU A 56 -1.60 -7.97 -10.19
N SER A 57 -0.47 -8.31 -9.60
CA SER A 57 0.77 -8.55 -10.32
C SER A 57 0.61 -9.72 -11.31
N PRO A 58 1.15 -9.62 -12.53
CA PRO A 58 1.19 -10.73 -13.47
C PRO A 58 2.01 -11.93 -12.98
N GLN A 59 2.72 -11.81 -11.88
CA GLN A 59 3.41 -12.93 -11.22
C GLN A 59 2.42 -13.83 -10.44
N GLY A 60 1.24 -13.30 -10.13
CA GLY A 60 0.20 -14.00 -9.38
C GLY A 60 0.48 -14.11 -7.88
N LEU A 61 -0.48 -14.68 -7.19
CA LEU A 61 -0.41 -14.93 -5.76
C LEU A 61 0.48 -16.14 -5.49
N ARG A 62 1.47 -15.98 -4.61
CA ARG A 62 2.41 -17.03 -4.20
C ARG A 62 2.44 -17.15 -2.68
N ASP A 63 2.51 -18.38 -2.19
CA ASP A 63 2.70 -18.64 -0.77
C ASP A 63 4.16 -18.29 -0.38
N PRO A 64 4.39 -17.39 0.60
CA PRO A 64 5.75 -17.05 1.03
C PRO A 64 6.55 -18.23 1.61
N ARG A 65 5.88 -19.35 1.94
CA ARG A 65 6.53 -20.58 2.35
C ARG A 65 7.14 -21.37 1.18
N GLU A 66 6.69 -21.08 -0.04
CA GLU A 66 7.19 -21.67 -1.29
C GLU A 66 8.21 -20.72 -1.92
N HIS A 67 9.45 -20.81 -1.55
CA HIS A 67 10.51 -19.97 -2.12
C HIS A 67 11.52 -20.80 -2.92
N LEU A 68 12.07 -20.17 -3.94
CA LEU A 68 13.11 -20.77 -4.76
C LEU A 68 14.44 -20.78 -3.99
N HIS A 69 14.98 -21.97 -3.74
CA HIS A 69 16.31 -22.12 -3.15
C HIS A 69 17.37 -21.50 -4.05
N GLY A 70 18.20 -20.63 -3.48
CA GLY A 70 19.35 -20.01 -4.15
C GLY A 70 19.13 -18.65 -4.78
N ALA A 71 17.91 -18.12 -4.77
CA ALA A 71 17.59 -16.76 -5.27
C ALA A 71 17.21 -15.77 -4.16
N ALA A 72 17.23 -16.19 -2.90
CA ALA A 72 16.75 -15.36 -1.78
C ALA A 72 17.79 -14.31 -1.39
N ASP A 73 17.65 -13.11 -1.91
CA ASP A 73 18.20 -11.89 -1.34
C ASP A 73 17.08 -11.07 -0.66
N ASP A 74 17.47 -9.97 0.00
CA ASP A 74 16.56 -9.14 0.77
C ASP A 74 15.55 -8.35 -0.13
N VAL A 75 15.77 -8.28 -1.44
CA VAL A 75 14.85 -7.72 -2.44
C VAL A 75 13.90 -8.80 -2.95
N ALA A 76 14.44 -9.94 -3.36
CA ALA A 76 13.66 -11.05 -3.90
C ALA A 76 12.65 -11.61 -2.91
N GLN A 77 12.93 -11.56 -1.59
CA GLN A 77 11.99 -11.96 -0.56
C GLN A 77 10.64 -11.23 -0.67
N PHE A 78 10.65 -9.96 -1.04
CA PHE A 78 9.42 -9.20 -1.27
C PHE A 78 8.93 -9.37 -2.70
N VAL A 79 9.78 -9.08 -3.68
CA VAL A 79 9.39 -8.94 -5.09
C VAL A 79 8.89 -10.25 -5.70
N ASP A 80 9.46 -11.39 -5.34
CA ASP A 80 9.03 -12.71 -5.84
C ASP A 80 7.65 -13.13 -5.31
N HIS A 81 7.22 -12.53 -4.19
CA HIS A 81 5.93 -12.81 -3.56
C HIS A 81 4.98 -11.61 -3.61
N TYR A 82 5.31 -10.59 -4.41
CA TYR A 82 4.49 -9.39 -4.53
C TYR A 82 3.34 -9.62 -5.52
N GLU A 83 2.15 -9.83 -4.99
CA GLU A 83 0.93 -10.00 -5.78
C GLU A 83 0.24 -8.70 -6.18
N GLY A 84 0.70 -7.54 -5.69
CA GLY A 84 -0.01 -6.27 -5.82
C GLY A 84 -1.00 -6.04 -4.67
N GLY A 85 -2.16 -5.45 -4.96
CA GLY A 85 -3.20 -5.22 -3.97
C GLY A 85 -2.93 -4.05 -3.03
N TRP A 86 -3.33 -4.19 -1.78
CA TRP A 86 -3.09 -3.23 -0.70
C TRP A 86 -2.40 -3.94 0.46
N GLN A 87 -1.12 -3.64 0.62
CA GLN A 87 -0.26 -4.25 1.62
C GLN A 87 0.05 -3.29 2.77
N GLU A 88 0.20 -3.84 3.96
CA GLU A 88 0.82 -3.18 5.11
C GLU A 88 2.33 -3.24 4.99
N VAL A 89 3.04 -2.12 5.09
CA VAL A 89 4.50 -2.05 5.07
C VAL A 89 5.03 -1.61 6.42
N PHE A 90 5.84 -2.46 7.06
CA PHE A 90 6.42 -2.21 8.38
C PHE A 90 7.50 -3.26 8.73
N PRO A 91 8.55 -2.97 9.51
CA PRO A 91 8.98 -1.66 10.04
C PRO A 91 9.95 -0.93 9.12
N ASN A 92 10.18 -1.42 7.90
CA ASN A 92 11.03 -0.84 6.86
C ASN A 92 10.20 -0.56 5.62
N GLY A 93 10.46 0.55 4.92
CA GLY A 93 9.82 0.90 3.66
C GLY A 93 10.87 1.07 2.56
N GLY A 94 10.59 0.57 1.34
CA GLY A 94 11.52 0.62 0.22
C GLY A 94 12.67 -0.36 0.35
N ALA A 95 13.88 0.06 -0.03
CA ALA A 95 15.07 -0.77 -0.12
C ALA A 95 15.41 -1.53 1.18
N PRO A 96 16.12 -2.66 1.09
CA PRO A 96 16.68 -3.33 2.27
C PRO A 96 17.52 -2.39 3.11
N SER A 97 17.48 -2.56 4.42
CA SER A 97 18.14 -1.67 5.38
C SER A 97 18.70 -2.43 6.58
N GLU A 98 19.64 -1.84 7.27
CA GLU A 98 20.13 -2.33 8.56
C GLU A 98 19.81 -1.33 9.66
N TYR A 99 19.23 -1.80 10.75
CA TYR A 99 18.93 -0.98 11.92
C TYR A 99 19.29 -1.71 13.20
N ARG A 100 20.21 -1.15 13.98
CA ARG A 100 20.70 -1.73 15.26
C ARG A 100 21.10 -3.22 15.16
N GLY A 101 21.75 -3.61 14.05
CA GLY A 101 22.18 -4.99 13.80
C GLY A 101 21.09 -5.91 13.23
N ALA A 102 19.86 -5.43 13.08
CA ALA A 102 18.82 -6.17 12.38
C ALA A 102 18.83 -5.85 10.89
N ARG A 103 19.00 -6.86 10.02
CA ARG A 103 18.79 -6.73 8.59
C ARG A 103 17.29 -6.80 8.29
N LEU A 104 16.78 -5.80 7.60
CA LEU A 104 15.40 -5.65 7.19
C LEU A 104 15.34 -5.79 5.66
N ALA A 105 14.47 -6.66 5.18
CA ALA A 105 14.23 -6.84 3.74
C ALA A 105 13.51 -5.62 3.13
N GLN A 106 13.43 -5.59 1.81
CA GLN A 106 12.60 -4.62 1.10
C GLN A 106 11.18 -4.63 1.64
N HIS A 107 10.63 -3.45 1.93
CA HIS A 107 9.31 -3.25 2.55
C HIS A 107 9.10 -3.96 3.91
N GLY A 108 10.18 -4.32 4.59
CA GLY A 108 10.14 -4.92 5.92
C GLY A 108 9.73 -6.37 5.93
N GLU A 109 8.87 -6.76 6.88
CA GLU A 109 8.57 -8.17 7.07
C GLU A 109 7.08 -8.50 7.18
N VAL A 110 6.22 -7.52 7.53
CA VAL A 110 4.82 -7.83 7.88
C VAL A 110 3.99 -8.28 6.68
N SER A 111 4.27 -7.80 5.47
CA SER A 111 3.60 -8.22 4.22
C SER A 111 3.92 -9.67 3.83
N GLY A 112 5.02 -10.22 4.30
CA GLY A 112 5.40 -11.62 4.07
C GLY A 112 5.02 -12.56 5.21
N LEU A 113 4.58 -12.06 6.36
CA LEU A 113 4.23 -12.86 7.52
C LEU A 113 2.76 -13.29 7.48
N PRO A 114 2.41 -14.48 7.99
CA PRO A 114 1.02 -14.80 8.30
C PRO A 114 0.56 -13.96 9.49
N TRP A 115 -0.65 -13.40 9.37
CA TRP A 115 -1.34 -12.70 10.44
C TRP A 115 -2.44 -13.59 11.02
N GLU A 116 -2.65 -13.50 12.31
CA GLU A 116 -3.83 -14.06 12.93
C GLU A 116 -4.98 -13.06 12.85
N TYR A 117 -6.22 -13.54 12.89
CA TYR A 117 -7.39 -12.66 12.91
C TYR A 117 -8.51 -13.20 13.78
N GLU A 118 -9.33 -12.29 14.24
CA GLU A 118 -10.59 -12.56 14.92
C GLU A 118 -11.74 -11.79 14.25
N VAL A 119 -12.95 -12.33 14.35
CA VAL A 119 -14.17 -11.65 13.90
C VAL A 119 -14.62 -10.73 15.03
N VAL A 120 -14.61 -9.42 14.77
CA VAL A 120 -15.02 -8.39 15.73
C VAL A 120 -16.51 -8.10 15.63
N ALA A 121 -17.05 -8.13 14.41
CA ALA A 121 -18.49 -7.97 14.16
C ALA A 121 -18.91 -8.87 12.99
N ASP A 122 -20.08 -9.50 13.14
CA ASP A 122 -20.74 -10.29 12.07
C ASP A 122 -22.26 -10.15 12.22
N THR A 123 -22.78 -9.02 11.75
CA THR A 123 -24.22 -8.71 11.74
C THR A 123 -24.64 -8.32 10.31
N GLU A 124 -25.94 -8.29 10.05
CA GLU A 124 -26.47 -7.81 8.76
C GLU A 124 -26.12 -6.35 8.46
N ARG A 125 -25.84 -5.55 9.52
CA ARG A 125 -25.52 -4.13 9.40
C ARG A 125 -24.04 -3.86 9.24
N GLU A 126 -23.20 -4.75 9.76
CA GLU A 126 -21.76 -4.51 9.86
C GLU A 126 -21.00 -5.82 9.96
N VAL A 127 -19.87 -5.88 9.24
CA VAL A 127 -18.86 -6.92 9.44
C VAL A 127 -17.50 -6.28 9.69
N ALA A 128 -16.74 -6.87 10.61
CA ALA A 128 -15.39 -6.43 10.92
C ALA A 128 -14.51 -7.59 11.35
N ILE A 129 -13.25 -7.55 10.90
CA ILE A 129 -12.18 -8.43 11.37
C ILE A 129 -11.06 -7.59 11.96
N ARG A 130 -10.40 -8.11 12.99
CA ARG A 130 -9.14 -7.60 13.50
C ARG A 130 -8.04 -8.59 13.20
N LEU A 131 -7.01 -8.12 12.48
CA LEU A 131 -5.80 -8.88 12.20
C LEU A 131 -4.69 -8.41 13.15
N HIS A 132 -3.77 -9.30 13.50
CA HIS A 132 -2.60 -8.93 14.30
C HIS A 132 -1.38 -9.77 13.91
N VAL A 133 -0.20 -9.16 14.07
CA VAL A 133 1.10 -9.79 13.82
C VAL A 133 2.17 -9.23 14.77
N ARG A 134 3.14 -10.07 15.11
CA ARG A 134 4.38 -9.64 15.75
C ARG A 134 5.52 -9.71 14.76
N THR A 135 6.29 -8.65 14.65
CA THR A 135 7.52 -8.64 13.87
C THR A 135 8.57 -9.55 14.49
N ARG A 136 9.53 -10.02 13.69
CA ARG A 136 10.56 -10.97 14.13
C ARG A 136 11.92 -10.32 14.33
N ARG A 137 12.21 -9.26 13.55
CA ARG A 137 13.51 -8.58 13.55
C ARG A 137 13.58 -7.47 14.57
N LEU A 138 12.48 -6.75 14.75
CA LEU A 138 12.33 -5.69 15.75
C LEU A 138 11.13 -6.00 16.64
N PRO A 139 11.11 -5.56 17.90
CA PRO A 139 10.08 -5.94 18.88
C PRO A 139 8.81 -5.08 18.73
N TYR A 140 8.12 -5.24 17.62
CA TYR A 140 6.85 -4.56 17.38
C TYR A 140 5.67 -5.52 17.29
N ARG A 141 4.49 -4.98 17.54
CA ARG A 141 3.21 -5.63 17.28
C ARG A 141 2.33 -4.69 16.47
N LEU A 142 1.72 -5.23 15.41
CA LEU A 142 0.73 -4.52 14.61
C LEU A 142 -0.64 -5.16 14.77
N GLU A 143 -1.65 -4.29 14.78
CA GLU A 143 -3.07 -4.67 14.68
C GLU A 143 -3.70 -3.87 13.55
N ARG A 144 -4.62 -4.50 12.81
CA ARG A 144 -5.37 -3.85 11.72
C ARG A 144 -6.83 -4.31 11.77
N THR A 145 -7.75 -3.39 12.00
CA THR A 145 -9.19 -3.66 11.95
C THR A 145 -9.75 -3.18 10.63
N LEU A 146 -10.40 -4.07 9.90
CA LEU A 146 -11.10 -3.79 8.65
C LEU A 146 -12.60 -3.91 8.88
N ARG A 147 -13.39 -2.94 8.40
CA ARG A 147 -14.83 -2.85 8.66
C ARG A 147 -15.60 -2.43 7.42
N LEU A 148 -16.67 -3.17 7.11
CA LEU A 148 -17.68 -2.77 6.13
C LEU A 148 -19.05 -2.63 6.79
N ARG A 149 -19.79 -1.58 6.41
CA ARG A 149 -21.19 -1.38 6.81
C ARG A 149 -22.14 -1.57 5.64
N SER A 150 -23.28 -2.17 5.90
CA SER A 150 -24.38 -2.31 4.94
C SER A 150 -24.77 -0.97 4.35
N GLY A 151 -24.98 -0.90 3.03
CA GLY A 151 -25.36 0.29 2.30
C GLY A 151 -24.27 1.35 2.11
N THR A 152 -23.02 1.10 2.56
CA THR A 152 -21.93 2.06 2.47
C THR A 152 -20.84 1.57 1.51
N PRO A 153 -20.45 2.34 0.46
CA PRO A 153 -19.41 1.94 -0.49
C PRO A 153 -18.01 2.26 0.04
N ALA A 154 -17.74 2.00 1.31
CA ALA A 154 -16.48 2.34 1.96
C ALA A 154 -15.97 1.23 2.88
N LEU A 155 -14.64 1.03 2.83
CA LEU A 155 -13.87 0.26 3.79
C LEU A 155 -13.27 1.21 4.83
N GLU A 156 -13.53 0.97 6.11
CA GLU A 156 -12.89 1.65 7.22
C GLU A 156 -11.77 0.79 7.78
N ILE A 157 -10.64 1.42 8.09
CA ILE A 157 -9.44 0.76 8.59
C ILE A 157 -8.94 1.51 9.82
N GLU A 158 -8.67 0.77 10.89
CA GLU A 158 -7.90 1.26 12.04
C GLU A 158 -6.64 0.40 12.17
N GLY A 159 -5.47 1.05 12.13
CA GLY A 159 -4.17 0.44 12.36
C GLY A 159 -3.60 0.82 13.73
N ARG A 160 -2.83 -0.09 14.35
CA ARG A 160 -2.08 0.15 15.58
C ARG A 160 -0.70 -0.45 15.45
N ALA A 161 0.33 0.36 15.70
CA ALA A 161 1.71 -0.09 15.82
C ALA A 161 2.17 0.13 17.26
N VAL A 162 2.65 -0.92 17.91
CA VAL A 162 3.08 -0.93 19.30
C VAL A 162 4.55 -1.30 19.37
N ASN A 163 5.35 -0.51 20.10
CA ASN A 163 6.72 -0.87 20.47
C ASN A 163 6.66 -1.70 21.76
N ASP A 164 6.87 -2.99 21.65
CA ASP A 164 6.85 -3.93 22.80
C ASP A 164 8.18 -3.97 23.56
N SER A 165 9.12 -3.01 23.34
CA SER A 165 10.41 -2.94 24.06
C SER A 165 10.49 -1.82 25.08
N ASP A 166 11.54 -1.85 25.90
CA ASP A 166 11.89 -0.79 26.85
C ASP A 166 12.76 0.32 26.25
N LEU A 167 12.90 0.36 24.92
CA LEU A 167 13.75 1.30 24.20
C LEU A 167 12.93 2.16 23.23
N LEU A 168 13.40 3.39 23.00
CA LEU A 168 12.94 4.20 21.88
C LEU A 168 13.43 3.54 20.58
N LEU A 169 12.52 3.24 19.66
CA LEU A 169 12.78 2.63 18.37
C LEU A 169 12.21 3.44 17.22
N HIS A 170 12.77 3.23 16.05
CA HIS A 170 12.36 3.85 14.79
C HIS A 170 11.74 2.82 13.87
N ALA A 171 10.75 3.26 13.09
CA ALA A 171 10.11 2.46 12.06
C ALA A 171 9.75 3.31 10.84
N MET A 172 9.49 2.66 9.73
CA MET A 172 8.72 3.19 8.61
C MET A 172 7.39 2.43 8.56
N TRP A 173 6.30 3.17 8.48
CA TRP A 173 4.95 2.62 8.38
C TRP A 173 4.29 3.12 7.11
N GLY A 174 3.80 2.21 6.29
CA GLY A 174 3.20 2.55 5.01
C GLY A 174 2.03 1.65 4.62
N GLN A 175 1.20 2.20 3.75
CA GLN A 175 0.05 1.56 3.14
C GLN A 175 0.29 1.47 1.65
N HIS A 176 0.78 0.34 1.17
CA HIS A 176 1.16 0.13 -0.23
C HIS A 176 -0.08 -0.27 -1.04
N LEU A 177 -0.86 0.73 -1.46
CA LEU A 177 -2.08 0.56 -2.24
C LEU A 177 -1.82 0.83 -3.71
N VAL A 178 -2.08 -0.16 -4.55
CA VAL A 178 -1.70 -0.15 -5.97
C VAL A 178 -2.91 -0.39 -6.85
N TYR A 179 -3.10 0.50 -7.83
CA TYR A 179 -4.21 0.51 -8.79
C TYR A 179 -3.78 -0.04 -10.14
N GLY A 180 -4.68 -0.76 -10.81
CA GLY A 180 -4.42 -1.32 -12.14
C GLY A 180 -5.66 -1.55 -12.97
N MET A 181 -5.43 -2.20 -14.11
CA MET A 181 -6.54 -2.63 -14.99
C MET A 181 -7.48 -3.61 -14.26
N PRO A 182 -8.79 -3.59 -14.51
CA PRO A 182 -9.49 -2.77 -15.53
C PRO A 182 -9.80 -1.33 -15.09
N PHE A 183 -9.66 -1.00 -13.80
CA PHE A 183 -9.99 0.33 -13.27
C PHE A 183 -9.04 1.41 -13.82
N LEU A 184 -7.74 1.20 -13.69
CA LEU A 184 -6.73 2.17 -14.12
C LEU A 184 -6.54 2.13 -15.63
N ARG A 185 -6.71 3.27 -16.30
CA ARG A 185 -6.54 3.43 -17.74
C ARG A 185 -5.76 4.70 -18.04
N PRO A 186 -5.12 4.82 -19.22
CA PRO A 186 -4.61 6.09 -19.69
C PRO A 186 -5.70 7.17 -19.64
N GLY A 187 -5.34 8.36 -19.18
CA GLY A 187 -6.27 9.47 -18.97
C GLY A 187 -6.96 9.49 -17.60
N ALA A 188 -6.87 8.45 -16.78
CA ALA A 188 -7.30 8.50 -15.37
C ALA A 188 -6.59 9.66 -14.63
N ARG A 189 -7.27 10.25 -13.65
CA ARG A 189 -6.81 11.45 -12.96
C ARG A 189 -6.63 11.20 -11.46
N ILE A 190 -5.52 11.73 -10.93
CA ILE A 190 -5.22 11.79 -9.50
C ILE A 190 -5.53 13.20 -9.01
N ARG A 191 -6.33 13.31 -7.97
CA ARG A 191 -6.66 14.58 -7.32
C ARG A 191 -6.13 14.57 -5.89
N LEU A 192 -5.52 15.68 -5.48
CA LEU A 192 -4.94 15.89 -4.16
C LEU A 192 -5.44 17.21 -3.57
N PRO A 193 -5.31 17.42 -2.24
CA PRO A 193 -5.54 18.73 -1.64
C PRO A 193 -4.60 19.80 -2.20
N GLU A 194 -4.98 21.06 -2.08
CA GLU A 194 -4.14 22.20 -2.47
C GLU A 194 -2.89 22.29 -1.59
N GLY A 195 -1.80 22.80 -2.19
CA GLY A 195 -0.53 23.06 -1.52
C GLY A 195 0.39 21.84 -1.39
N VAL A 196 0.03 20.70 -1.98
CA VAL A 196 0.90 19.52 -2.02
C VAL A 196 2.14 19.81 -2.86
N ARG A 197 3.30 19.37 -2.35
CA ARG A 197 4.62 19.51 -2.98
C ARG A 197 5.13 18.14 -3.41
N VAL A 198 5.92 18.14 -4.48
CA VAL A 198 6.52 16.93 -5.08
C VAL A 198 8.02 16.92 -4.80
N ILE A 199 8.49 15.89 -4.14
CA ILE A 199 9.92 15.60 -3.92
C ILE A 199 10.28 14.44 -4.84
N PRO A 200 11.07 14.66 -5.90
CA PRO A 200 11.55 13.59 -6.76
C PRO A 200 12.48 12.63 -5.99
N HIS A 201 12.44 11.35 -6.31
CA HIS A 201 13.50 10.45 -5.84
C HIS A 201 14.85 10.90 -6.44
N GLU A 202 15.94 10.74 -5.69
CA GLU A 202 17.23 11.28 -6.08
C GLU A 202 17.79 10.63 -7.34
N THR A 203 17.63 9.32 -7.44
CA THR A 203 18.09 8.49 -8.59
C THR A 203 16.91 7.90 -9.35
N ALA A 204 17.12 7.52 -10.62
CA ALA A 204 16.13 6.76 -11.37
C ALA A 204 15.93 5.37 -10.75
N ILE A 205 14.67 4.93 -10.62
CA ILE A 205 14.31 3.64 -10.00
C ILE A 205 14.46 2.46 -10.98
N ASN A 206 14.64 2.74 -12.25
CA ASN A 206 14.92 1.73 -13.27
C ASN A 206 15.88 2.27 -14.34
N PRO A 207 16.54 1.39 -15.09
CA PRO A 207 17.55 1.78 -16.08
C PRO A 207 16.98 2.47 -17.32
N GLU A 208 15.68 2.39 -17.58
CA GLU A 208 15.04 3.00 -18.75
C GLU A 208 14.86 4.52 -18.60
N GLY A 209 15.16 5.08 -17.44
CA GLY A 209 15.11 6.51 -17.17
C GLY A 209 14.03 6.93 -16.18
N ARG A 210 13.80 8.23 -16.09
CA ARG A 210 12.85 8.85 -15.19
C ARG A 210 11.99 9.89 -15.91
N ARG A 211 10.86 10.23 -15.33
CA ARG A 211 9.96 11.27 -15.86
C ARG A 211 10.24 12.63 -15.27
N VAL A 212 10.44 12.67 -13.95
CA VAL A 212 10.57 13.91 -13.18
C VAL A 212 12.03 14.28 -13.01
N LYS A 213 12.37 15.53 -13.28
CA LYS A 213 13.71 16.07 -13.06
C LYS A 213 14.08 15.99 -11.58
N ALA A 214 15.32 15.58 -11.30
CA ALA A 214 15.90 15.60 -9.95
C ALA A 214 15.93 17.03 -9.36
N GLY A 215 15.91 17.11 -8.02
CA GLY A 215 15.89 18.37 -7.29
C GLY A 215 14.51 18.65 -6.70
N GLY A 216 14.04 19.88 -6.74
CA GLY A 216 12.78 20.25 -6.11
C GLY A 216 12.95 20.80 -4.68
N PRO A 217 11.90 20.80 -3.85
CA PRO A 217 10.55 20.32 -4.17
C PRO A 217 9.81 21.19 -5.20
N TRP A 218 8.96 20.53 -6.00
CA TRP A 218 8.12 21.16 -7.02
C TRP A 218 6.66 21.30 -6.54
N ASP A 219 5.87 22.13 -7.22
CA ASP A 219 4.44 22.24 -6.95
C ASP A 219 3.66 21.16 -7.72
N TRP A 220 2.73 20.47 -7.06
CA TRP A 220 1.77 19.54 -7.69
C TRP A 220 0.76 20.32 -8.55
N PRO A 221 0.32 19.85 -9.71
CA PRO A 221 0.63 18.54 -10.33
C PRO A 221 1.66 18.60 -11.46
N VAL A 222 2.01 19.79 -11.95
CA VAL A 222 2.88 19.98 -13.13
C VAL A 222 4.29 20.27 -12.68
N VAL A 223 5.23 19.42 -13.05
CA VAL A 223 6.62 19.49 -12.59
C VAL A 223 7.60 19.45 -13.76
N PRO A 224 8.85 19.93 -13.59
CA PRO A 224 9.87 19.82 -14.63
C PRO A 224 10.14 18.35 -14.99
N ALA A 225 10.15 18.04 -16.29
CA ALA A 225 10.52 16.75 -16.82
C ALA A 225 12.04 16.59 -16.92
N ASP A 226 12.55 15.36 -16.75
CA ASP A 226 13.99 15.05 -16.82
C ASP A 226 14.58 15.36 -18.21
N GLY A 227 13.82 15.08 -19.27
CA GLY A 227 14.21 15.37 -20.67
C GLY A 227 13.96 16.82 -21.13
N GLY A 228 13.56 17.73 -20.22
CA GLY A 228 13.13 19.10 -20.51
C GLY A 228 11.63 19.22 -20.73
N GLY A 229 11.11 20.45 -20.58
CA GLY A 229 9.67 20.68 -20.56
C GLY A 229 9.04 20.32 -19.22
N GLU A 230 7.78 19.92 -19.23
CA GLU A 230 6.97 19.64 -18.05
C GLU A 230 6.24 18.30 -18.17
N VAL A 231 5.91 17.73 -17.03
CA VAL A 231 5.08 16.51 -16.90
C VAL A 231 3.94 16.75 -15.91
N ASP A 232 2.72 16.40 -16.30
CA ASP A 232 1.54 16.41 -15.43
C ASP A 232 1.45 15.05 -14.72
N LEU A 233 1.78 15.00 -13.43
CA LEU A 233 1.73 13.80 -12.60
C LEU A 233 0.31 13.40 -12.19
N SER A 234 -0.67 14.30 -12.35
CA SER A 234 -2.07 13.98 -12.08
C SER A 234 -2.71 13.10 -13.15
N ALA A 235 -2.10 13.00 -14.33
CA ALA A 235 -2.61 12.22 -15.44
C ALA A 235 -1.87 10.88 -15.56
N VAL A 236 -2.61 9.79 -15.67
CA VAL A 236 -2.06 8.48 -16.04
C VAL A 236 -1.73 8.50 -17.54
N PRO A 237 -0.47 8.32 -17.94
CA PRO A 237 -0.05 8.39 -19.35
C PRO A 237 -0.31 7.09 -20.10
N GLU A 238 0.04 7.09 -21.37
CA GLU A 238 0.01 5.90 -22.21
C GLU A 238 1.07 4.86 -21.79
N ARG A 239 0.83 3.61 -22.15
CA ARG A 239 1.79 2.51 -21.97
C ARG A 239 3.11 2.80 -22.70
N GLY A 240 4.22 2.40 -22.10
CA GLY A 240 5.56 2.65 -22.63
C GLY A 240 6.21 3.92 -22.06
N THR A 241 5.49 4.68 -21.24
CA THR A 241 6.08 5.80 -20.49
C THR A 241 7.01 5.28 -19.40
N PRO A 242 8.22 5.89 -19.23
CA PRO A 242 9.16 5.48 -18.18
C PRO A 242 8.53 5.47 -16.79
N SER A 243 8.90 4.51 -15.96
CA SER A 243 8.47 4.47 -14.57
C SER A 243 9.19 5.51 -13.72
N ASP A 244 8.56 5.91 -12.61
CA ASP A 244 9.14 6.84 -11.66
C ASP A 244 8.53 6.66 -10.26
N ILE A 245 9.19 7.21 -9.25
CA ILE A 245 8.66 7.40 -7.91
C ILE A 245 8.95 8.80 -7.45
N VAL A 246 7.93 9.44 -6.88
CA VAL A 246 8.04 10.74 -6.23
C VAL A 246 7.34 10.70 -4.88
N TYR A 247 7.72 11.61 -3.99
CA TYR A 247 7.14 11.73 -2.66
C TYR A 247 6.33 13.01 -2.59
N LEU A 248 5.08 12.88 -2.22
CA LEU A 248 4.17 14.01 -2.07
C LEU A 248 4.09 14.37 -0.58
N THR A 249 4.13 15.65 -0.28
CA THR A 249 4.17 16.19 1.09
C THR A 249 3.38 17.49 1.20
N GLY A 250 3.20 18.01 2.41
CA GLY A 250 2.45 19.26 2.65
C GLY A 250 0.96 19.04 2.84
N PHE A 251 0.52 17.84 3.14
CA PHE A 251 -0.87 17.50 3.41
C PHE A 251 -1.38 18.19 4.68
N ARG A 252 -2.34 19.10 4.54
CA ARG A 252 -3.15 19.63 5.67
C ARG A 252 -4.27 18.69 6.05
N ALA A 253 -4.73 17.88 5.09
CA ALA A 253 -5.68 16.79 5.25
C ALA A 253 -5.20 15.65 4.34
N GLY A 254 -5.06 14.46 4.92
CA GLY A 254 -4.62 13.27 4.19
C GLY A 254 -5.76 12.73 3.34
N TRP A 255 -5.78 13.04 2.06
CA TRP A 255 -6.68 12.40 1.12
C TRP A 255 -6.13 12.47 -0.31
N TYR A 256 -6.55 11.50 -1.11
CA TYR A 256 -6.48 11.55 -2.57
C TYR A 256 -7.74 10.94 -3.18
N GLU A 257 -7.98 11.28 -4.43
CA GLU A 257 -8.89 10.59 -5.31
C GLU A 257 -8.14 10.12 -6.55
N ILE A 258 -8.41 8.89 -6.99
CA ILE A 258 -8.04 8.42 -8.31
C ILE A 258 -9.31 8.12 -9.08
N VAL A 259 -9.47 8.73 -10.26
CA VAL A 259 -10.73 8.75 -11.00
C VAL A 259 -10.48 8.32 -12.44
N SER A 260 -11.26 7.33 -12.87
CA SER A 260 -11.45 6.92 -14.26
C SER A 260 -12.94 7.07 -14.60
N ASP A 261 -13.65 6.02 -15.04
CA ASP A 261 -15.12 6.01 -15.17
C ASP A 261 -15.80 6.03 -13.78
N LEU A 262 -15.12 5.52 -12.79
CA LEU A 262 -15.46 5.49 -11.38
C LEU A 262 -14.26 6.02 -10.60
N GLY A 263 -14.46 6.48 -9.37
CA GLY A 263 -13.37 6.98 -8.52
C GLY A 263 -13.25 6.19 -7.23
N LEU A 264 -12.03 6.19 -6.66
CA LEU A 264 -11.79 5.80 -5.28
C LEU A 264 -11.15 6.99 -4.55
N ARG A 265 -11.78 7.39 -3.44
CA ARG A 265 -11.24 8.35 -2.49
C ARG A 265 -10.65 7.59 -1.32
N VAL A 266 -9.41 7.90 -0.98
CA VAL A 266 -8.74 7.39 0.22
C VAL A 266 -8.42 8.56 1.14
N GLU A 267 -8.82 8.44 2.39
CA GLU A 267 -8.55 9.39 3.46
C GLU A 267 -7.70 8.70 4.53
N TRP A 268 -6.74 9.44 5.10
CA TRP A 268 -5.88 8.92 6.16
C TRP A 268 -5.44 10.02 7.12
N ASP A 269 -4.93 9.61 8.28
CA ASP A 269 -4.33 10.52 9.25
C ASP A 269 -2.94 10.97 8.78
N ALA A 270 -2.87 12.19 8.23
CA ALA A 270 -1.64 12.80 7.73
C ALA A 270 -0.64 13.20 8.85
N GLU A 271 -1.06 13.24 10.11
CA GLU A 271 -0.13 13.44 11.23
C GLU A 271 0.69 12.18 11.49
N VAL A 272 0.13 11.01 11.19
CA VAL A 272 0.80 9.71 11.32
C VAL A 272 1.58 9.37 10.05
N LEU A 273 0.99 9.59 8.87
CA LEU A 273 1.57 9.32 7.56
C LEU A 273 1.65 10.63 6.74
N PRO A 274 2.66 11.50 6.98
CA PRO A 274 2.73 12.83 6.37
C PRO A 274 3.13 12.84 4.90
N TYR A 275 3.48 11.69 4.34
CA TYR A 275 3.90 11.56 2.95
C TYR A 275 2.95 10.65 2.19
N LEU A 276 2.85 10.87 0.86
CA LEU A 276 2.23 9.95 -0.08
C LEU A 276 3.29 9.61 -1.13
N TRP A 277 3.70 8.33 -1.18
CA TRP A 277 4.55 7.87 -2.26
C TRP A 277 3.70 7.65 -3.50
N LEU A 278 4.11 8.24 -4.61
CA LEU A 278 3.50 8.05 -5.91
C LEU A 278 4.46 7.24 -6.77
N TRP A 279 4.26 5.92 -6.77
CA TRP A 279 4.96 5.00 -7.65
C TRP A 279 4.18 4.82 -8.95
N GLN A 280 4.88 4.86 -10.06
CA GLN A 280 4.30 4.79 -11.41
C GLN A 280 5.07 3.78 -12.25
N GLU A 281 4.38 2.77 -12.79
CA GLU A 281 4.94 1.78 -13.70
C GLU A 281 3.98 1.57 -14.88
N PHE A 282 4.42 1.98 -16.07
CA PHE A 282 3.57 2.02 -17.26
C PHE A 282 4.03 1.10 -18.39
N GLY A 283 4.71 0.00 -18.03
CA GLY A 283 5.13 -1.03 -18.97
C GLY A 283 6.44 -0.73 -19.71
N ALA A 284 7.20 0.29 -19.27
CA ALA A 284 8.51 0.58 -19.83
C ALA A 284 9.63 -0.26 -19.20
N SER A 285 9.48 -0.72 -17.96
CA SER A 285 10.48 -1.53 -17.27
C SER A 285 10.55 -2.93 -17.88
N THR A 286 11.58 -3.18 -18.70
CA THR A 286 11.73 -4.41 -19.49
C THR A 286 12.47 -5.53 -18.75
N GLY A 287 13.10 -5.21 -17.62
CA GLY A 287 13.79 -6.15 -16.74
C GLY A 287 12.93 -6.77 -15.65
N TYR A 288 13.59 -7.56 -14.78
CA TYR A 288 13.01 -8.09 -13.55
C TYR A 288 12.59 -6.95 -12.62
N PRO A 289 11.42 -7.03 -11.97
CA PRO A 289 10.46 -8.14 -11.99
C PRO A 289 9.35 -7.97 -13.03
N TRP A 290 9.29 -6.84 -13.74
CA TRP A 290 8.08 -6.43 -14.48
C TRP A 290 8.00 -6.96 -15.90
N TRP A 291 9.11 -7.08 -16.62
CA TRP A 291 9.19 -7.61 -17.98
C TRP A 291 8.21 -6.92 -18.96
N GLY A 292 8.01 -5.61 -18.81
CA GLY A 292 7.08 -4.82 -19.60
C GLY A 292 5.59 -5.10 -19.33
N ARG A 293 5.24 -5.93 -18.33
CA ARG A 293 3.86 -6.38 -18.09
C ARG A 293 3.09 -5.55 -17.07
N ALA A 294 3.77 -4.79 -16.22
CA ALA A 294 3.12 -3.94 -15.23
C ALA A 294 2.55 -2.67 -15.88
N PHE A 295 1.31 -2.31 -15.52
CA PHE A 295 0.70 -1.02 -15.80
C PHE A 295 -0.09 -0.62 -14.57
N THR A 296 0.50 0.23 -13.73
CA THR A 296 0.00 0.45 -12.38
C THR A 296 0.44 1.80 -11.82
N VAL A 297 -0.31 2.27 -10.83
CA VAL A 297 0.01 3.42 -9.99
C VAL A 297 -0.14 3.03 -8.53
N GLY A 298 0.92 3.20 -7.74
CA GLY A 298 0.88 3.15 -6.28
C GLY A 298 0.61 4.55 -5.73
N LEU A 299 -0.40 4.66 -4.87
CA LEU A 299 -0.69 5.85 -4.07
C LEU A 299 -0.64 5.42 -2.61
N GLU A 300 0.49 5.65 -1.99
CA GLU A 300 0.94 4.95 -0.81
C GLU A 300 1.21 5.93 0.35
N PRO A 301 0.24 6.14 1.27
CA PRO A 301 0.50 6.90 2.49
C PRO A 301 1.63 6.28 3.32
N PHE A 302 2.65 7.07 3.65
CA PHE A 302 3.84 6.63 4.39
C PHE A 302 4.22 7.61 5.51
N SER A 303 4.80 7.07 6.57
CA SER A 303 5.35 7.86 7.67
C SER A 303 6.65 8.59 7.32
N SER A 304 7.36 8.13 6.30
CA SER A 304 8.77 8.45 6.07
C SER A 304 9.12 8.54 4.59
N VAL A 305 10.23 9.19 4.27
CA VAL A 305 10.89 9.26 2.95
C VAL A 305 12.41 9.20 3.14
N PRO A 306 13.20 8.82 2.11
CA PRO A 306 12.79 8.24 0.84
C PRO A 306 12.55 6.73 0.93
N THR A 307 12.39 6.07 -0.22
CA THR A 307 12.29 4.61 -0.36
C THR A 307 13.63 3.87 -0.18
N ASP A 308 14.65 4.51 0.42
CA ASP A 308 15.98 3.96 0.66
C ASP A 308 16.10 3.21 1.98
N GLY A 309 14.98 2.90 2.62
CA GLY A 309 14.89 2.11 3.82
C GLY A 309 15.03 2.88 5.13
N LEU A 310 14.85 2.16 6.24
CA LEU A 310 14.76 2.73 7.59
C LEU A 310 16.02 3.50 8.00
N ALA A 311 17.21 3.03 7.65
CA ALA A 311 18.46 3.74 8.01
C ALA A 311 18.50 5.15 7.39
N ALA A 312 18.07 5.30 6.13
CA ALA A 312 17.97 6.60 5.46
C ALA A 312 16.91 7.49 6.14
N ALA A 313 15.75 6.94 6.45
CA ALA A 313 14.68 7.67 7.16
C ALA A 313 15.10 8.13 8.56
N VAL A 314 15.90 7.34 9.28
CA VAL A 314 16.49 7.75 10.56
C VAL A 314 17.50 8.87 10.37
N ALA A 315 18.39 8.74 9.37
CA ALA A 315 19.44 9.72 9.11
C ALA A 315 18.89 11.09 8.72
N ASN A 316 17.77 11.16 7.99
CA ASN A 316 17.14 12.41 7.57
C ASN A 316 16.04 12.91 8.52
N GLY A 317 15.75 12.18 9.60
CA GLY A 317 14.79 12.56 10.65
C GLY A 317 13.32 12.36 10.27
N THR A 318 13.00 11.59 9.22
CA THR A 318 11.61 11.31 8.83
C THR A 318 11.04 10.02 9.41
N ALA A 319 11.88 9.15 10.01
CA ALA A 319 11.42 7.90 10.58
C ALA A 319 10.38 8.12 11.68
N LEU A 320 9.36 7.27 11.72
CA LEU A 320 8.40 7.21 12.82
C LEU A 320 9.14 6.81 14.10
N VAL A 321 8.93 7.56 15.17
CA VAL A 321 9.54 7.31 16.49
C VAL A 321 8.49 6.76 17.44
N LEU A 322 8.81 5.65 18.10
CA LEU A 322 7.97 5.05 19.15
C LEU A 322 8.78 4.84 20.42
N GLY A 323 8.35 5.47 21.52
CA GLY A 323 8.91 5.26 22.84
C GLY A 323 8.61 3.86 23.39
N PRO A 324 9.18 3.51 24.58
CA PRO A 324 8.88 2.25 25.24
C PRO A 324 7.39 2.06 25.50
N GLY A 325 6.82 0.94 25.04
CA GLY A 325 5.40 0.64 25.19
C GLY A 325 4.44 1.57 24.43
N GLU A 326 4.96 2.52 23.64
CA GLU A 326 4.13 3.47 22.91
C GLU A 326 3.30 2.78 21.82
N THR A 327 2.07 3.25 21.68
CA THR A 327 1.16 2.86 20.60
C THR A 327 0.91 4.04 19.68
N ARG A 328 1.11 3.86 18.37
CA ARG A 328 0.66 4.79 17.36
C ARG A 328 -0.60 4.23 16.67
N VAL A 329 -1.62 5.06 16.54
CA VAL A 329 -2.90 4.71 15.90
C VAL A 329 -3.01 5.41 14.56
N LEU A 330 -3.52 4.71 13.55
CA LEU A 330 -3.79 5.20 12.21
C LEU A 330 -5.25 4.94 11.88
N SER A 331 -5.95 5.94 11.37
CA SER A 331 -7.29 5.78 10.82
C SER A 331 -7.26 6.04 9.31
N MET A 332 -7.95 5.19 8.56
CA MET A 332 -8.09 5.33 7.11
C MET A 332 -9.51 4.97 6.66
N ARG A 333 -9.90 5.52 5.52
CA ARG A 333 -11.16 5.23 4.85
C ARG A 333 -10.95 5.21 3.35
N ALA A 334 -11.37 4.14 2.69
CA ALA A 334 -11.40 4.05 1.24
C ALA A 334 -12.85 3.95 0.76
N GLU A 335 -13.29 4.91 -0.05
CA GLU A 335 -14.68 5.06 -0.48
C GLU A 335 -14.79 5.19 -1.99
N VAL A 336 -15.70 4.41 -2.58
CA VAL A 336 -16.02 4.55 -4.00
C VAL A 336 -16.82 5.82 -4.22
N VAL A 337 -16.35 6.67 -5.14
CA VAL A 337 -16.97 7.95 -5.51
C VAL A 337 -17.33 7.95 -7.00
N LYS A 338 -18.32 8.79 -7.36
CA LYS A 338 -18.81 8.92 -8.76
C LYS A 338 -18.21 10.12 -9.45
#